data_8f57f817f7f6b6591a0364a4530d051b
#
_entry.id   8f57f817f7f6b6591a0364a4530d051b
#
_cell.length_a   1.000
_cell.length_b   1.000
_cell.length_c   1.000
_cell.angle_alpha   90.00
_cell.angle_beta   90.00
_cell.angle_gamma   90.00
#
_symmetry.space_group_name_H-M   'P 1'
#
loop_
_entity.id
_entity.type
_entity.pdbx_description
1 polymer ?
#
loop_
_entity_poly.entity_id
_entity_poly.type
_entity_poly.pdbx_seq_one_letter_code
_entity_poly.pdbx_strand_id
1 'polypeptide(L)'
;QLTYNPFGQPGTIYTRAFVYVSISEKKPIAALTISGKVTPSSALWRDYRYTMGHLKIRAKTINMGTVTATMHRRVERIACANAGNEPLKVSAVKGFLPEFLKLRTEPEVLEPGQEGLLMVELDGRKLSGQKGKKSFNVLLEGVSGRPSDRTIKINMDIK
;
A
#
# COMPACT_ATOMS: atom_id res chain seq x y z
N GLN A 1 26.98 26.21 4.55
CA GLN A 1 26.46 24.91 4.18
C GLN A 1 24.98 24.85 4.51
N LEU A 2 24.13 24.43 3.56
CA LEU A 2 22.71 24.21 3.77
C LEU A 2 22.47 22.70 3.90
N THR A 3 21.81 22.29 4.98
CA THR A 3 21.47 20.89 5.22
C THR A 3 19.96 20.73 5.29
N TYR A 4 19.42 19.76 4.58
CA TYR A 4 18.02 19.38 4.65
C TYR A 4 17.86 18.07 5.43
N ASN A 5 16.95 18.06 6.42
CA ASN A 5 16.60 16.83 7.14
C ASN A 5 15.28 16.27 6.60
N PRO A 6 15.30 15.15 5.87
CA PRO A 6 14.09 14.56 5.25
C PRO A 6 13.28 13.69 6.21
N PHE A 7 13.63 13.61 7.49
CA PHE A 7 12.96 12.72 8.44
C PHE A 7 11.46 13.02 8.54
N GLY A 8 10.63 12.00 8.33
CA GLY A 8 9.18 12.12 8.38
C GLY A 8 8.54 12.82 7.16
N GLN A 9 9.30 13.07 6.09
CA GLN A 9 8.81 13.73 4.88
C GLN A 9 9.14 12.91 3.61
N PRO A 10 8.60 11.68 3.46
CA PRO A 10 8.81 10.89 2.25
C PRO A 10 8.08 11.50 1.05
N GLY A 11 8.55 11.16 -0.15
CA GLY A 11 7.99 11.62 -1.41
C GLY A 11 8.78 12.75 -2.05
N THR A 12 8.15 13.52 -2.92
CA THR A 12 8.79 14.64 -3.60
C THR A 12 8.87 15.85 -2.68
N ILE A 13 10.07 16.41 -2.54
CA ILE A 13 10.31 17.63 -1.76
C ILE A 13 10.62 18.79 -2.69
N TYR A 14 10.14 19.97 -2.28
CA TYR A 14 10.48 21.25 -2.88
C TYR A 14 10.52 22.31 -1.78
N THR A 15 11.72 22.77 -1.42
CA THR A 15 11.92 23.73 -0.33
C THR A 15 12.78 24.88 -0.80
N ARG A 16 12.45 26.10 -0.35
CA ARG A 16 13.24 27.31 -0.59
C ARG A 16 13.84 27.84 0.70
N ALA A 17 15.13 28.17 0.65
CA ALA A 17 15.82 28.90 1.69
C ALA A 17 16.22 30.28 1.16
N PHE A 18 15.92 31.30 1.93
CA PHE A 18 16.26 32.69 1.57
C PHE A 18 17.51 33.13 2.34
N VAL A 19 18.41 33.76 1.62
CA VAL A 19 19.67 34.28 2.18
C VAL A 19 19.55 35.80 2.33
N TYR A 20 19.88 36.31 3.52
CA TYR A 20 19.86 37.72 3.85
C TYR A 20 21.28 38.17 4.26
N VAL A 21 21.64 39.42 4.00
CA VAL A 21 22.93 39.99 4.43
C VAL A 21 22.97 40.16 5.95
N SER A 22 21.85 40.59 6.51
CA SER A 22 21.68 40.73 7.97
C SER A 22 20.25 40.44 8.40
N ILE A 23 20.03 40.25 9.71
CA ILE A 23 18.73 39.98 10.33
C ILE A 23 17.74 41.15 10.11
N SER A 24 18.22 42.38 9.94
CA SER A 24 17.41 43.56 9.73
C SER A 24 16.95 43.77 8.29
N GLU A 25 17.50 43.01 7.35
CA GLU A 25 17.16 43.11 5.95
C GLU A 25 15.80 42.45 5.64
N LYS A 26 14.93 43.18 4.95
CA LYS A 26 13.60 42.69 4.56
C LYS A 26 13.60 41.97 3.21
N LYS A 27 14.64 42.17 2.40
CA LYS A 27 14.76 41.54 1.07
C LYS A 27 15.90 40.54 1.05
N PRO A 28 15.65 39.30 0.63
CA PRO A 28 16.72 38.33 0.45
C PRO A 28 17.62 38.72 -0.72
N ILE A 29 18.92 38.49 -0.59
CA ILE A 29 19.91 38.64 -1.67
C ILE A 29 19.97 37.43 -2.59
N ALA A 30 19.56 36.27 -2.11
CA ALA A 30 19.48 35.03 -2.88
C ALA A 30 18.36 34.13 -2.36
N ALA A 31 17.85 33.30 -3.26
CA ALA A 31 16.95 32.19 -2.93
C ALA A 31 17.59 30.87 -3.44
N LEU A 32 17.75 29.92 -2.55
CA LEU A 32 18.23 28.59 -2.86
C LEU A 32 17.05 27.63 -2.87
N THR A 33 16.97 26.78 -3.88
CA THR A 33 15.95 25.75 -3.99
C THR A 33 16.57 24.38 -3.77
N ILE A 34 15.95 23.58 -2.89
CA ILE A 34 16.23 22.16 -2.72
C ILE A 34 15.04 21.39 -3.25
N SER A 35 15.27 20.52 -4.21
CA SER A 35 14.27 19.60 -4.75
C SER A 35 14.83 18.19 -4.85
N GLY A 36 13.97 17.19 -4.66
CA GLY A 36 14.39 15.79 -4.71
C GLY A 36 13.26 14.85 -4.34
N LYS A 37 13.59 13.54 -4.31
CA LYS A 37 12.70 12.49 -3.83
C LYS A 37 13.29 11.85 -2.58
N VAL A 38 12.49 11.78 -1.53
CA VAL A 38 12.84 11.14 -0.27
C VAL A 38 12.19 9.78 -0.18
N THR A 39 13.01 8.74 -0.03
CA THR A 39 12.53 7.36 0.18
C THR A 39 12.43 7.09 1.67
N PRO A 40 11.30 6.50 2.14
CA PRO A 40 11.15 6.11 3.53
C PRO A 40 12.24 5.14 3.99
N SER A 41 12.69 5.30 5.22
CA SER A 41 13.68 4.38 5.80
C SER A 41 13.08 2.97 5.92
N SER A 42 13.82 1.95 5.48
CA SER A 42 13.41 0.54 5.63
C SER A 42 13.24 0.12 7.10
N ALA A 43 13.86 0.82 8.03
CA ALA A 43 13.73 0.58 9.47
C ALA A 43 12.30 0.83 10.00
N LEU A 44 11.51 1.70 9.35
CA LEU A 44 10.13 1.97 9.71
C LEU A 44 9.20 0.76 9.49
N TRP A 45 9.61 -0.22 8.66
CA TRP A 45 8.75 -1.31 8.19
C TRP A 45 9.22 -2.69 8.68
N ARG A 46 9.91 -2.79 9.81
CA ARG A 46 10.42 -4.06 10.34
C ARG A 46 9.35 -5.11 10.56
N ASP A 47 8.13 -4.70 10.93
CA ASP A 47 7.01 -5.62 11.19
C ASP A 47 6.31 -6.10 9.93
N TYR A 48 6.67 -5.54 8.78
CA TYR A 48 6.12 -5.91 7.48
C TYR A 48 7.03 -6.92 6.80
N ARG A 49 6.73 -8.22 7.00
CA ARG A 49 7.61 -9.34 6.61
C ARG A 49 7.75 -9.52 5.10
N TYR A 50 6.80 -9.04 4.32
CA TYR A 50 6.75 -9.26 2.89
C TYR A 50 6.85 -7.95 2.12
N THR A 51 7.59 -8.01 0.99
CA THR A 51 7.80 -6.87 0.09
C THR A 51 7.36 -7.26 -1.31
N MET A 52 6.57 -6.38 -1.93
CA MET A 52 6.11 -6.48 -3.31
C MET A 52 6.39 -5.15 -4.01
N GLY A 53 7.60 -5.00 -4.59
CA GLY A 53 8.06 -3.70 -5.05
C GLY A 53 8.15 -2.70 -3.89
N HIS A 54 7.39 -1.62 -3.96
CA HIS A 54 7.32 -0.61 -2.90
C HIS A 54 6.24 -0.90 -1.85
N LEU A 55 5.37 -1.88 -2.09
CA LEU A 55 4.37 -2.31 -1.12
C LEU A 55 5.00 -3.22 -0.07
N LYS A 56 4.89 -2.86 1.18
CA LYS A 56 5.19 -3.69 2.35
C LYS A 56 3.88 -4.22 2.94
N ILE A 57 3.81 -5.52 3.26
CA ILE A 57 2.63 -6.13 3.88
C ILE A 57 3.03 -7.07 5.02
N ARG A 58 2.13 -7.21 6.01
CA ARG A 58 2.39 -8.09 7.17
C ARG A 58 2.18 -9.57 6.87
N ALA A 59 1.30 -9.90 5.93
CA ALA A 59 0.99 -11.28 5.56
C ALA A 59 0.68 -11.40 4.07
N LYS A 60 1.03 -12.56 3.47
CA LYS A 60 0.64 -12.93 2.09
C LYS A 60 -0.56 -13.87 2.03
N THR A 61 -1.06 -14.31 3.18
CA THR A 61 -2.20 -15.24 3.25
C THR A 61 -3.32 -14.61 4.06
N ILE A 62 -4.51 -14.66 3.51
CA ILE A 62 -5.76 -14.20 4.13
C ILE A 62 -6.64 -15.42 4.35
N ASN A 63 -7.08 -15.64 5.59
CA ASN A 63 -8.01 -16.70 5.93
C ASN A 63 -9.39 -16.11 6.20
N MET A 64 -10.31 -16.29 5.26
CA MET A 64 -11.69 -15.82 5.40
C MET A 64 -12.52 -16.70 6.36
N GLY A 65 -11.98 -17.87 6.77
CA GLY A 65 -12.69 -18.83 7.61
C GLY A 65 -13.89 -19.47 6.89
N THR A 66 -14.91 -19.84 7.65
CA THR A 66 -16.16 -20.37 7.09
C THR A 66 -17.01 -19.22 6.55
N VAL A 67 -17.47 -19.38 5.30
CA VAL A 67 -18.33 -18.42 4.59
C VAL A 67 -19.56 -19.14 4.04
N THR A 68 -20.70 -18.45 3.97
CA THR A 68 -21.97 -19.00 3.50
C THR A 68 -22.64 -18.07 2.49
N ALA A 69 -23.50 -18.59 1.64
CA ALA A 69 -24.29 -17.80 0.68
C ALA A 69 -25.23 -16.79 1.37
N THR A 70 -25.59 -17.02 2.64
CA THR A 70 -26.41 -16.09 3.44
C THR A 70 -25.63 -14.93 4.04
N MET A 71 -24.30 -14.99 3.99
CA MET A 71 -23.41 -13.95 4.50
C MET A 71 -23.36 -12.80 3.49
N HIS A 72 -23.95 -11.65 3.83
CA HIS A 72 -24.00 -10.50 2.92
C HIS A 72 -22.61 -9.92 2.63
N ARG A 73 -21.77 -9.84 3.66
CA ARG A 73 -20.45 -9.23 3.54
C ARG A 73 -19.50 -9.75 4.61
N ARG A 74 -18.30 -10.12 4.19
CA ARG A 74 -17.17 -10.36 5.09
C ARG A 74 -15.94 -9.59 4.59
N VAL A 75 -15.23 -8.96 5.50
CA VAL A 75 -14.03 -8.17 5.19
C VAL A 75 -12.88 -8.63 6.06
N GLU A 76 -11.78 -9.01 5.42
CA GLU A 76 -10.51 -9.26 6.07
C GLU A 76 -9.50 -8.19 5.67
N ARG A 77 -8.57 -7.86 6.58
CA ARG A 77 -7.65 -6.75 6.45
C ARG A 77 -6.24 -7.18 6.75
N ILE A 78 -5.28 -6.71 5.93
CA ILE A 78 -3.85 -6.87 6.19
C ILE A 78 -3.24 -5.47 6.24
N ALA A 79 -2.47 -5.17 7.27
CA ALA A 79 -1.70 -3.95 7.32
C ALA A 79 -0.68 -3.91 6.19
N CYS A 80 -0.62 -2.80 5.49
CA CYS A 80 0.29 -2.53 4.40
C CYS A 80 0.87 -1.12 4.50
N ALA A 81 1.94 -0.86 3.73
CA ALA A 81 2.58 0.45 3.69
C ALA A 81 3.24 0.68 2.33
N ASN A 82 3.26 1.93 1.90
CA ASN A 82 4.04 2.35 0.76
C ASN A 82 5.45 2.75 1.22
N ALA A 83 6.43 1.90 0.98
CA ALA A 83 7.84 2.17 1.30
C ALA A 83 8.60 2.84 0.13
N GLY A 84 7.90 3.23 -0.93
CA GLY A 84 8.44 3.97 -2.07
C GLY A 84 8.37 5.49 -1.89
N ASN A 85 8.73 6.18 -2.94
CA ASN A 85 8.74 7.64 -3.03
C ASN A 85 7.71 8.21 -4.03
N GLU A 86 6.81 7.36 -4.51
CA GLU A 86 5.69 7.71 -5.39
C GLU A 86 4.38 7.19 -4.79
N PRO A 87 3.23 7.83 -5.05
CA PRO A 87 1.92 7.30 -4.67
C PRO A 87 1.69 5.90 -5.24
N LEU A 88 1.10 5.02 -4.46
CA LEU A 88 0.90 3.62 -4.79
C LEU A 88 -0.59 3.26 -4.76
N LYS A 89 -1.14 2.85 -5.90
CA LYS A 89 -2.48 2.29 -6.02
C LYS A 89 -2.38 0.79 -6.30
N VAL A 90 -3.00 -0.02 -5.43
CA VAL A 90 -2.94 -1.48 -5.51
C VAL A 90 -4.30 -2.05 -5.84
N SER A 91 -4.36 -2.91 -6.84
CA SER A 91 -5.56 -3.65 -7.24
C SER A 91 -5.22 -5.10 -7.55
N ALA A 92 -6.23 -5.91 -7.84
CA ALA A 92 -6.03 -7.26 -8.37
C ALA A 92 -6.03 -7.23 -9.89
N VAL A 93 -5.16 -8.03 -10.51
CA VAL A 93 -5.17 -8.24 -11.95
C VAL A 93 -6.50 -8.87 -12.36
N LYS A 94 -7.14 -8.31 -13.39
CA LYS A 94 -8.41 -8.85 -13.93
C LYS A 94 -8.27 -10.33 -14.27
N GLY A 95 -9.29 -11.14 -13.88
CA GLY A 95 -9.31 -12.58 -14.10
C GLY A 95 -8.64 -13.42 -13.00
N PHE A 96 -7.83 -12.82 -12.12
CA PHE A 96 -7.25 -13.51 -10.96
C PHE A 96 -8.05 -13.34 -9.67
N LEU A 97 -9.10 -12.54 -9.70
CA LEU A 97 -9.98 -12.33 -8.55
C LEU A 97 -11.39 -12.83 -8.92
N PRO A 98 -11.95 -13.81 -8.18
CA PRO A 98 -13.34 -14.24 -8.37
C PRO A 98 -14.33 -13.09 -8.18
N GLU A 99 -15.47 -13.11 -8.89
CA GLU A 99 -16.48 -12.04 -8.85
C GLU A 99 -17.10 -11.78 -7.47
N PHE A 100 -17.07 -12.79 -6.60
CA PHE A 100 -17.54 -12.67 -5.21
C PHE A 100 -16.50 -12.05 -4.27
N LEU A 101 -15.29 -11.76 -4.76
CA LEU A 101 -14.24 -11.09 -4.00
C LEU A 101 -13.97 -9.70 -4.59
N LYS A 102 -13.68 -8.75 -3.72
CA LYS A 102 -13.12 -7.43 -4.06
C LYS A 102 -11.86 -7.21 -3.26
N LEU A 103 -10.87 -6.60 -3.90
CA LEU A 103 -9.61 -6.24 -3.29
C LEU A 103 -9.35 -4.75 -3.52
N ARG A 104 -9.01 -4.04 -2.45
CA ARG A 104 -8.63 -2.63 -2.49
C ARG A 104 -7.74 -2.28 -1.31
N THR A 105 -7.06 -1.16 -1.39
CA THR A 105 -6.41 -0.55 -0.23
C THR A 105 -7.30 0.52 0.41
N GLU A 106 -7.07 0.80 1.67
CA GLU A 106 -7.67 1.91 2.40
C GLU A 106 -6.54 2.65 3.14
N PRO A 107 -6.24 3.88 2.75
CA PRO A 107 -6.82 4.65 1.63
C PRO A 107 -6.56 3.99 0.26
N GLU A 108 -7.35 4.37 -0.76
CA GLU A 108 -7.28 3.78 -2.12
C GLU A 108 -5.90 4.00 -2.77
N VAL A 109 -5.31 5.16 -2.50
CA VAL A 109 -3.95 5.51 -2.88
C VAL A 109 -3.14 5.67 -1.60
N LEU A 110 -2.04 4.95 -1.50
CA LEU A 110 -1.08 5.07 -0.40
C LEU A 110 0.00 6.07 -0.80
N GLU A 111 0.06 7.20 -0.13
CA GLU A 111 1.12 8.18 -0.31
C GLU A 111 2.48 7.61 0.14
N PRO A 112 3.60 8.18 -0.33
CA PRO A 112 4.93 7.78 0.11
C PRO A 112 5.06 7.76 1.64
N GLY A 113 5.48 6.63 2.22
CA GLY A 113 5.62 6.44 3.66
C GLY A 113 4.31 6.22 4.41
N GLN A 114 3.18 6.17 3.73
CA GLN A 114 1.87 5.99 4.36
C GLN A 114 1.59 4.52 4.66
N GLU A 115 1.06 4.27 5.85
CA GLU A 115 0.46 3.00 6.22
C GLU A 115 -1.02 2.97 5.83
N GLY A 116 -1.52 1.77 5.57
CA GLY A 116 -2.91 1.52 5.24
C GLY A 116 -3.29 0.07 5.43
N LEU A 117 -4.42 -0.30 4.88
CA LEU A 117 -4.96 -1.64 4.96
C LEU A 117 -5.21 -2.19 3.54
N LEU A 118 -4.69 -3.37 3.25
CA LEU A 118 -5.13 -4.16 2.11
C LEU A 118 -6.37 -4.93 2.54
N MET A 119 -7.50 -4.63 1.92
CA MET A 119 -8.81 -5.17 2.27
C MET A 119 -9.27 -6.17 1.21
N VAL A 120 -9.71 -7.34 1.68
CA VAL A 120 -10.41 -8.32 0.85
C VAL A 120 -11.83 -8.44 1.37
N GLU A 121 -12.78 -8.10 0.52
CA GLU A 121 -14.21 -8.15 0.78
C GLU A 121 -14.85 -9.30 0.01
N LEU A 122 -15.61 -10.12 0.70
CA LEU A 122 -16.40 -11.21 0.14
C LEU A 122 -17.89 -10.83 0.16
N ASP A 123 -18.57 -11.04 -0.97
CA ASP A 123 -20.03 -11.01 -1.08
C ASP A 123 -20.56 -12.45 -1.16
N GLY A 124 -21.09 -12.97 -0.05
CA GLY A 124 -21.58 -14.35 0.03
C GLY A 124 -22.72 -14.66 -0.95
N ARG A 125 -23.53 -13.66 -1.30
CA ARG A 125 -24.65 -13.84 -2.25
C ARG A 125 -24.19 -14.29 -3.64
N LYS A 126 -22.92 -14.03 -3.97
CA LYS A 126 -22.29 -14.41 -5.24
C LYS A 126 -21.59 -15.76 -5.20
N LEU A 127 -21.65 -16.47 -4.07
CA LEU A 127 -21.02 -17.79 -3.92
C LEU A 127 -21.77 -18.93 -4.63
N SER A 128 -22.87 -18.64 -5.34
CA SER A 128 -23.82 -19.59 -5.92
C SER A 128 -23.23 -20.93 -6.35
N GLY A 129 -23.66 -22.03 -5.70
CA GLY A 129 -23.28 -23.39 -6.04
C GLY A 129 -21.87 -23.83 -5.64
N GLN A 130 -21.05 -22.94 -5.09
CA GLN A 130 -19.69 -23.30 -4.62
C GLN A 130 -19.74 -23.85 -3.20
N LYS A 131 -19.00 -24.94 -2.96
CA LYS A 131 -18.85 -25.58 -1.64
C LYS A 131 -17.44 -26.08 -1.40
N GLY A 132 -17.11 -26.25 -0.12
CA GLY A 132 -15.86 -26.83 0.35
C GLY A 132 -14.72 -25.84 0.48
N LYS A 133 -13.56 -26.36 0.85
CA LYS A 133 -12.35 -25.57 1.03
C LYS A 133 -11.82 -25.05 -0.30
N LYS A 134 -11.65 -23.75 -0.42
CA LYS A 134 -11.13 -23.08 -1.60
C LYS A 134 -9.90 -22.24 -1.25
N SER A 135 -8.99 -22.16 -2.20
CA SER A 135 -7.79 -21.33 -2.11
C SER A 135 -7.59 -20.61 -3.45
N PHE A 136 -7.44 -19.30 -3.39
CA PHE A 136 -7.27 -18.45 -4.57
C PHE A 136 -5.93 -17.73 -4.47
N ASN A 137 -5.14 -17.80 -5.55
CA ASN A 137 -3.93 -17.01 -5.70
C ASN A 137 -4.27 -15.75 -6.48
N VAL A 138 -4.24 -14.62 -5.81
CA VAL A 138 -4.60 -13.32 -6.37
C VAL A 138 -3.33 -12.56 -6.72
N LEU A 139 -3.13 -12.28 -8.00
CA LEU A 139 -2.03 -11.49 -8.50
C LEU A 139 -2.36 -10.00 -8.33
N LEU A 140 -1.47 -9.27 -7.66
CA LEU A 140 -1.62 -7.84 -7.45
C LEU A 140 -1.10 -7.04 -8.65
N GLU A 141 -1.78 -5.95 -8.95
CA GLU A 141 -1.45 -4.93 -9.93
C GLU A 141 -1.10 -3.62 -9.20
N GLY A 142 -0.31 -2.76 -9.86
CA GLY A 142 0.19 -1.52 -9.27
C GLY A 142 1.46 -1.69 -8.44
N VAL A 143 1.95 -2.93 -8.27
CA VAL A 143 3.19 -3.27 -7.57
C VAL A 143 4.17 -3.93 -8.52
N SER A 144 5.47 -3.68 -8.35
CA SER A 144 6.53 -4.29 -9.14
C SER A 144 6.99 -5.62 -8.55
N GLY A 145 7.67 -6.42 -9.39
CA GLY A 145 8.21 -7.72 -9.01
C GLY A 145 7.69 -8.86 -9.89
N ARG A 146 8.27 -10.05 -9.73
CA ARG A 146 7.82 -11.25 -10.43
C ARG A 146 6.40 -11.62 -9.97
N PRO A 147 5.59 -12.29 -10.80
CA PRO A 147 4.24 -12.72 -10.42
C PRO A 147 4.19 -13.47 -9.07
N SER A 148 5.14 -14.37 -8.82
CA SER A 148 5.25 -15.10 -7.54
C SER A 148 5.44 -14.19 -6.33
N ASP A 149 6.14 -13.07 -6.52
CA ASP A 149 6.48 -12.16 -5.43
C ASP A 149 5.30 -11.27 -5.05
N ARG A 150 4.45 -10.92 -6.03
CA ARG A 150 3.27 -10.06 -5.88
C ARG A 150 1.92 -10.80 -5.87
N THR A 151 1.93 -12.06 -5.47
CA THR A 151 0.73 -12.89 -5.29
C THR A 151 0.39 -13.01 -3.81
N ILE A 152 -0.89 -12.83 -3.48
CA ILE A 152 -1.46 -13.14 -2.17
C ILE A 152 -2.37 -14.36 -2.27
N LYS A 153 -2.48 -15.11 -1.18
CA LYS A 153 -3.31 -16.32 -1.08
C LYS A 153 -4.53 -16.03 -0.21
N ILE A 154 -5.71 -16.35 -0.71
CA ILE A 154 -6.97 -16.21 0.02
C ILE A 154 -7.57 -17.60 0.21
N ASN A 155 -7.74 -18.01 1.47
CA ASN A 155 -8.31 -19.30 1.85
C ASN A 155 -9.71 -19.09 2.45
N MET A 156 -10.63 -20.00 2.16
CA MET A 156 -11.99 -20.01 2.74
C MET A 156 -12.58 -21.42 2.74
N ASP A 157 -13.58 -21.67 3.59
CA ASP A 157 -14.39 -22.88 3.62
C ASP A 157 -15.84 -22.47 3.34
N ILE A 158 -16.35 -22.84 2.16
CA ILE A 158 -17.70 -22.47 1.70
C ILE A 158 -18.68 -23.57 2.09
N LYS A 159 -19.70 -23.22 2.86
CA LYS A 159 -20.76 -24.12 3.32
C LYS A 159 -22.13 -23.80 2.74
#